data_8840abab9c51c9e1fc1b89abf705ac8a
#
_entry.id   8840abab9c51c9e1fc1b89abf705ac8a
#
_cell.length_a   1.000
_cell.length_b   1.000
_cell.length_c   1.000
_cell.angle_alpha   90.00
_cell.angle_beta   90.00
_cell.angle_gamma   90.00
#
_symmetry.space_group_name_H-M   'P 1'
#
loop_
_entity.id
_entity.type
_entity.pdbx_description
1 polymer ?
#
loop_
_entity_poly.entity_id
_entity_poly.type
_entity_poly.pdbx_seq_one_letter_code
_entity_poly.pdbx_strand_id
1 'polypeptide(L)'
;MPILLTLLAMAWFAAVPAQDAVPGSEKFSMRVVASGLENPWQIRWGPDGRLWVTERSGKRVVRVNPADGSRTVALTIDDAVQRHSQDGVLGLALHPDLLKNRGADFVYVALTHDRDPGEAEVRRLTIRRYVYDARAETLGNPTVIIDDLPAGNDHISGRLVFGSDQKLYLTIGDQGYNQLSLYCSPIHAQELPTEQDVRAKNFQKYEGKVLRIGLDGSVPSDNPVLQGVRSHVYSYGHRNAQGLIQAPDGKFYASEHGPSMDDELNLIQAGKNYGWPYVAGYRDDRVYVYANWSLSAPEPCATLKFNDIVAPPSVPQQKETVWTAPNFMPPLRTFFTVGPEYKFAEQGNATIAPSGIDVYTTTTGGIPGWARSVLVTGLIRGTVYRVKLNETGDAAIGPPLEYFKARDRYRDVLVAPDGRTIYVATDANSQEHPRAILAFTYQGG
;
A
#
# COMPACT_ATOMS: atom_id res chain seq x y z
N MET A 1 -32.05 7.18 47.04
CA MET A 1 -31.49 6.59 45.81
C MET A 1 -30.34 7.53 45.38
N PRO A 2 -29.09 7.13 45.46
CA PRO A 2 -28.00 7.93 44.92
C PRO A 2 -27.79 7.63 43.46
N ILE A 3 -27.69 8.69 42.67
CA ILE A 3 -27.37 8.66 41.24
C ILE A 3 -25.86 8.44 41.13
N LEU A 4 -25.47 7.29 40.55
CA LEU A 4 -24.08 6.98 40.23
C LEU A 4 -23.73 7.74 38.94
N LEU A 5 -22.92 8.80 39.05
CA LEU A 5 -22.26 9.45 37.91
C LEU A 5 -21.09 8.54 37.45
N THR A 6 -21.25 7.88 36.34
CA THR A 6 -20.14 7.19 35.65
C THR A 6 -19.30 8.24 34.91
N LEU A 7 -18.15 8.56 35.45
CA LEU A 7 -17.11 9.34 34.74
C LEU A 7 -16.52 8.46 33.65
N LEU A 8 -16.89 8.74 32.41
CA LEU A 8 -16.14 8.23 31.24
C LEU A 8 -14.78 8.94 31.20
N ALA A 9 -13.73 8.22 31.53
CA ALA A 9 -12.37 8.68 31.31
C ALA A 9 -12.11 8.68 29.82
N MET A 10 -12.14 9.83 29.16
CA MET A 10 -11.57 10.03 27.84
C MET A 10 -10.06 9.87 27.97
N ALA A 11 -9.52 8.74 27.52
CA ALA A 11 -8.09 8.57 27.35
C ALA A 11 -7.64 9.54 26.23
N TRP A 12 -7.00 10.61 26.59
CA TRP A 12 -6.27 11.46 25.68
C TRP A 12 -5.05 10.66 25.22
N PHE A 13 -5.08 10.13 24.01
CA PHE A 13 -3.86 9.68 23.34
C PHE A 13 -3.04 10.93 23.04
N ALA A 14 -2.05 11.21 23.87
CA ALA A 14 -1.05 12.22 23.59
C ALA A 14 -0.36 11.80 22.26
N ALA A 15 -0.41 12.66 21.25
CA ALA A 15 0.34 12.47 20.02
C ALA A 15 1.82 12.31 20.38
N VAL A 16 2.39 11.13 20.09
CA VAL A 16 3.83 10.91 20.26
C VAL A 16 4.51 11.79 19.22
N PRO A 17 5.36 12.77 19.60
CA PRO A 17 6.05 13.57 18.63
C PRO A 17 6.81 12.67 17.65
N ALA A 18 6.78 13.00 16.36
CA ALA A 18 7.53 12.30 15.34
C ALA A 18 9.01 12.34 15.72
N GLN A 19 9.55 11.19 16.11
CA GLN A 19 10.98 11.05 16.31
C GLN A 19 11.59 10.71 14.95
N ASP A 20 12.62 11.44 14.55
CA ASP A 20 13.37 11.12 13.34
C ASP A 20 13.85 9.67 13.37
N ALA A 21 13.86 9.04 12.20
CA ALA A 21 14.41 7.71 12.07
C ALA A 21 15.92 7.73 12.38
N VAL A 22 16.40 6.67 13.02
CA VAL A 22 17.81 6.53 13.42
C VAL A 22 18.45 5.35 12.72
N PRO A 23 19.78 5.37 12.45
CA PRO A 23 20.47 4.24 11.84
C PRO A 23 20.35 2.98 12.70
N GLY A 24 20.11 1.83 12.05
CA GLY A 24 20.21 0.52 12.68
C GLY A 24 21.68 0.13 12.91
N SER A 25 21.91 -0.77 13.85
CA SER A 25 23.27 -1.19 14.26
C SER A 25 23.71 -2.56 13.72
N GLU A 26 22.76 -3.39 13.28
CA GLU A 26 23.03 -4.74 12.80
C GLU A 26 23.76 -4.72 11.45
N LYS A 27 24.68 -5.66 11.27
CA LYS A 27 25.51 -5.77 10.07
C LYS A 27 24.92 -6.75 9.07
N PHE A 28 24.94 -6.34 7.81
CA PHE A 28 24.46 -7.16 6.70
C PHE A 28 25.50 -7.19 5.57
N SER A 29 25.60 -8.33 4.91
CA SER A 29 26.20 -8.39 3.58
C SER A 29 25.11 -8.18 2.53
N MET A 30 25.43 -7.51 1.43
CA MET A 30 24.53 -7.30 0.31
C MET A 30 25.03 -8.04 -0.93
N ARG A 31 24.12 -8.66 -1.69
CA ARG A 31 24.37 -9.12 -3.04
C ARG A 31 23.21 -8.80 -3.96
N VAL A 32 23.50 -8.60 -5.23
CA VAL A 32 22.49 -8.55 -6.28
C VAL A 32 22.07 -9.98 -6.61
N VAL A 33 20.78 -10.30 -6.42
CA VAL A 33 20.19 -11.60 -6.78
C VAL A 33 19.91 -11.67 -8.26
N ALA A 34 19.19 -10.66 -8.78
CA ALA A 34 18.85 -10.55 -10.20
C ALA A 34 18.81 -9.07 -10.59
N SER A 35 19.17 -8.76 -11.83
CA SER A 35 19.11 -7.43 -12.43
C SER A 35 18.42 -7.47 -13.79
N GLY A 36 18.02 -6.30 -14.33
CA GLY A 36 17.35 -6.21 -15.62
C GLY A 36 15.89 -6.75 -15.60
N LEU A 37 15.22 -6.65 -14.44
CA LEU A 37 13.79 -6.86 -14.33
C LEU A 37 13.02 -5.65 -14.90
N GLU A 38 11.78 -5.86 -15.36
CA GLU A 38 10.97 -4.78 -15.93
C GLU A 38 10.08 -4.10 -14.88
N ASN A 39 10.68 -3.26 -14.01
CA ASN A 39 10.02 -2.60 -12.88
C ASN A 39 9.34 -3.60 -11.94
N PRO A 40 10.09 -4.38 -11.16
CA PRO A 40 9.52 -5.30 -10.19
C PRO A 40 8.63 -4.53 -9.21
N TRP A 41 7.39 -5.04 -9.00
CA TRP A 41 6.39 -4.33 -8.20
C TRP A 41 6.10 -5.02 -6.87
N GLN A 42 5.79 -6.32 -6.91
CA GLN A 42 5.54 -7.11 -5.72
C GLN A 42 6.35 -8.40 -5.75
N ILE A 43 7.00 -8.73 -4.63
CA ILE A 43 7.76 -9.97 -4.44
C ILE A 43 7.03 -10.84 -3.43
N ARG A 44 6.93 -12.16 -3.72
CA ARG A 44 6.43 -13.16 -2.76
C ARG A 44 7.33 -14.37 -2.75
N TRP A 45 7.52 -14.95 -1.58
CA TRP A 45 8.19 -16.24 -1.47
C TRP A 45 7.24 -17.36 -1.89
N GLY A 46 7.62 -18.13 -2.90
CA GLY A 46 6.84 -19.27 -3.37
C GLY A 46 7.12 -20.54 -2.58
N PRO A 47 6.16 -21.48 -2.53
CA PRO A 47 6.37 -22.80 -1.91
C PRO A 47 7.40 -23.67 -2.64
N ASP A 48 7.81 -23.28 -3.84
CA ASP A 48 8.87 -23.85 -4.67
C ASP A 48 10.26 -23.29 -4.34
N GLY A 49 10.38 -22.46 -3.29
CA GLY A 49 11.63 -21.83 -2.89
C GLY A 49 12.11 -20.72 -3.83
N ARG A 50 11.25 -20.24 -4.73
CA ARG A 50 11.54 -19.13 -5.67
C ARG A 50 10.89 -17.84 -5.21
N LEU A 51 11.44 -16.72 -5.65
CA LEU A 51 10.81 -15.41 -5.55
C LEU A 51 9.84 -15.25 -6.74
N TRP A 52 8.57 -15.11 -6.44
CA TRP A 52 7.54 -14.78 -7.42
C TRP A 52 7.42 -13.26 -7.50
N VAL A 53 7.52 -12.71 -8.69
CA VAL A 53 7.66 -11.27 -8.90
C VAL A 53 6.73 -10.81 -10.01
N THR A 54 5.95 -9.77 -9.76
CA THR A 54 5.29 -9.04 -10.84
C THR A 54 6.25 -8.02 -11.44
N GLU A 55 6.38 -8.02 -12.76
CA GLU A 55 7.07 -7.00 -13.52
C GLU A 55 6.04 -6.03 -14.11
N ARG A 56 5.92 -4.86 -13.48
CA ARG A 56 4.88 -3.89 -13.78
C ARG A 56 4.88 -3.46 -15.26
N SER A 57 6.02 -3.01 -15.77
CA SER A 57 6.15 -2.57 -17.16
C SER A 57 6.43 -3.71 -18.13
N GLY A 58 6.98 -4.82 -17.64
CA GLY A 58 7.17 -6.03 -18.43
C GLY A 58 5.88 -6.80 -18.69
N LYS A 59 4.79 -6.43 -18.02
CA LYS A 59 3.48 -7.10 -18.11
C LYS A 59 3.57 -8.60 -17.83
N ARG A 60 4.39 -8.99 -16.83
CA ARG A 60 4.74 -10.39 -16.58
C ARG A 60 4.67 -10.77 -15.11
N VAL A 61 4.54 -12.08 -14.89
CA VAL A 61 4.91 -12.71 -13.61
C VAL A 61 6.14 -13.57 -13.89
N VAL A 62 7.21 -13.30 -13.16
CA VAL A 62 8.46 -14.05 -13.24
C VAL A 62 8.76 -14.78 -11.94
N ARG A 63 9.46 -15.90 -12.03
CA ARG A 63 9.98 -16.64 -10.88
C ARG A 63 11.49 -16.55 -10.91
N VAL A 64 12.09 -16.08 -9.82
CA VAL A 64 13.54 -15.87 -9.68
C VAL A 64 14.08 -16.89 -8.69
N ASN A 65 15.13 -17.63 -9.06
CA ASN A 65 15.86 -18.47 -8.14
C ASN A 65 16.73 -17.61 -7.23
N PRO A 66 16.50 -17.59 -5.91
CA PRO A 66 17.26 -16.74 -5.02
C PRO A 66 18.73 -17.12 -4.89
N ALA A 67 19.13 -18.33 -5.27
CA ALA A 67 20.51 -18.79 -5.16
C ALA A 67 21.41 -18.23 -6.28
N ASP A 68 20.96 -18.27 -7.52
CA ASP A 68 21.76 -17.95 -8.73
C ASP A 68 21.16 -16.82 -9.59
N GLY A 69 19.96 -16.32 -9.25
CA GLY A 69 19.29 -15.27 -10.00
C GLY A 69 18.66 -15.70 -11.32
N SER A 70 18.68 -17.01 -11.65
CA SER A 70 18.03 -17.52 -12.87
C SER A 70 16.51 -17.23 -12.85
N ARG A 71 15.94 -16.92 -14.01
CA ARG A 71 14.56 -16.48 -14.16
C ARG A 71 13.76 -17.36 -15.10
N THR A 72 12.51 -17.61 -14.73
CA THR A 72 11.49 -18.22 -15.59
C THR A 72 10.32 -17.25 -15.70
N VAL A 73 9.90 -16.91 -16.93
CA VAL A 73 8.66 -16.18 -17.16
C VAL A 73 7.51 -17.15 -17.00
N ALA A 74 6.73 -16.99 -15.94
CA ALA A 74 5.57 -17.84 -15.66
C ALA A 74 4.32 -17.37 -16.42
N LEU A 75 4.20 -16.07 -16.71
CA LEU A 75 3.05 -15.48 -17.39
C LEU A 75 3.45 -14.19 -18.10
N THR A 76 2.93 -13.97 -19.31
CA THR A 76 2.85 -12.66 -19.97
C THR A 76 1.38 -12.29 -20.12
N ILE A 77 1.03 -11.03 -19.83
CA ILE A 77 -0.35 -10.52 -19.87
C ILE A 77 -0.41 -9.40 -20.90
N ASP A 78 -0.64 -9.77 -22.17
CA ASP A 78 -0.53 -8.86 -23.32
C ASP A 78 -1.53 -7.70 -23.27
N ASP A 79 -2.73 -7.93 -22.75
CA ASP A 79 -3.80 -6.94 -22.59
C ASP A 79 -3.65 -6.05 -21.36
N ALA A 80 -2.60 -6.24 -20.55
CA ALA A 80 -2.30 -5.29 -19.49
C ALA A 80 -1.93 -3.92 -20.09
N VAL A 81 -2.51 -2.85 -19.53
CA VAL A 81 -2.20 -1.47 -19.91
C VAL A 81 -1.13 -0.93 -19.00
N GLN A 82 -0.05 -0.39 -19.60
CA GLN A 82 1.00 0.32 -18.91
C GLN A 82 1.36 1.58 -19.72
N ARG A 83 0.98 2.75 -19.21
CA ARG A 83 1.21 4.07 -19.82
C ARG A 83 1.96 5.01 -18.87
N HIS A 84 1.72 4.87 -17.58
CA HIS A 84 2.22 5.76 -16.54
C HIS A 84 3.09 5.01 -15.53
N SER A 85 3.49 5.71 -14.47
CA SER A 85 4.39 5.16 -13.46
C SER A 85 3.73 4.19 -12.47
N GLN A 86 2.41 4.14 -12.42
CA GLN A 86 1.67 3.35 -11.41
C GLN A 86 0.71 2.31 -12.00
N ASP A 87 0.58 2.21 -13.33
CA ASP A 87 -0.24 1.21 -14.01
C ASP A 87 0.60 0.04 -14.55
N GLY A 88 -0.03 -1.08 -14.88
CA GLY A 88 0.61 -2.29 -15.37
C GLY A 88 0.22 -3.54 -14.59
N VAL A 89 1.13 -4.51 -14.49
CA VAL A 89 0.96 -5.71 -13.65
C VAL A 89 1.47 -5.40 -12.24
N LEU A 90 0.56 -5.36 -11.26
CA LEU A 90 0.79 -4.80 -9.93
C LEU A 90 0.82 -5.90 -8.86
N GLY A 91 -0.33 -6.14 -8.22
CA GLY A 91 -0.44 -7.02 -7.06
C GLY A 91 -0.29 -8.50 -7.40
N LEU A 92 0.28 -9.25 -6.46
CA LEU A 92 0.49 -10.69 -6.57
C LEU A 92 0.14 -11.39 -5.27
N ALA A 93 -0.76 -12.37 -5.33
CA ALA A 93 -1.06 -13.24 -4.20
C ALA A 93 -1.01 -14.71 -4.62
N LEU A 94 -0.30 -15.51 -3.85
CA LEU A 94 -0.21 -16.95 -4.04
C LEU A 94 -1.27 -17.63 -3.16
N HIS A 95 -2.02 -18.58 -3.72
CA HIS A 95 -2.95 -19.36 -2.91
C HIS A 95 -2.18 -20.16 -1.84
N PRO A 96 -2.65 -20.21 -0.59
CA PRO A 96 -1.93 -20.91 0.50
C PRO A 96 -1.69 -22.41 0.23
N ASP A 97 -2.51 -23.02 -0.64
CA ASP A 97 -2.37 -24.42 -1.02
C ASP A 97 -1.65 -24.63 -2.38
N LEU A 98 -1.06 -23.59 -2.94
CA LEU A 98 -0.23 -23.69 -4.15
C LEU A 98 0.85 -24.77 -3.95
N LEU A 99 0.95 -25.72 -4.91
CA LEU A 99 1.89 -26.85 -4.91
C LEU A 99 1.73 -27.86 -3.74
N LYS A 100 0.55 -27.88 -3.09
CA LYS A 100 0.25 -28.83 -2.02
C LYS A 100 -0.61 -30.03 -2.46
N ASN A 101 -0.82 -30.18 -3.77
CA ASN A 101 -1.66 -31.24 -4.35
C ASN A 101 -3.10 -31.26 -3.81
N ARG A 102 -3.67 -30.08 -3.59
CA ARG A 102 -5.04 -29.89 -3.09
C ARG A 102 -6.00 -29.33 -4.15
N GLY A 103 -5.59 -29.32 -5.43
CA GLY A 103 -6.39 -28.78 -6.53
C GLY A 103 -6.55 -27.25 -6.49
N ALA A 104 -5.66 -26.54 -5.76
CA ALA A 104 -5.69 -25.11 -5.60
C ALA A 104 -4.36 -24.45 -6.00
N ASP A 105 -3.80 -24.91 -7.13
CA ASP A 105 -2.57 -24.34 -7.69
C ASP A 105 -2.89 -23.00 -8.37
N PHE A 106 -3.33 -22.01 -7.56
CA PHE A 106 -3.80 -20.72 -8.02
C PHE A 106 -2.85 -19.58 -7.66
N VAL A 107 -2.72 -18.66 -8.61
CA VAL A 107 -2.03 -17.38 -8.44
C VAL A 107 -2.97 -16.25 -8.86
N TYR A 108 -3.08 -15.23 -8.03
CA TYR A 108 -3.93 -14.06 -8.26
C TYR A 108 -3.06 -12.87 -8.61
N VAL A 109 -3.47 -12.13 -9.64
CA VAL A 109 -2.75 -10.95 -10.13
C VAL A 109 -3.71 -9.79 -10.24
N ALA A 110 -3.35 -8.66 -9.64
CA ALA A 110 -4.02 -7.38 -9.86
C ALA A 110 -3.27 -6.62 -10.96
N LEU A 111 -4.00 -6.14 -11.95
CA LEU A 111 -3.42 -5.44 -13.10
C LEU A 111 -4.39 -4.41 -13.67
N THR A 112 -3.84 -3.42 -14.38
CA THR A 112 -4.64 -2.49 -15.16
C THR A 112 -4.81 -2.99 -16.59
N HIS A 113 -6.02 -2.83 -17.12
CA HIS A 113 -6.35 -3.18 -18.50
C HIS A 113 -7.28 -2.13 -19.13
N ASP A 114 -7.45 -2.17 -20.43
CA ASP A 114 -8.44 -1.39 -21.13
C ASP A 114 -9.76 -2.15 -21.16
N ARG A 115 -10.81 -1.55 -20.56
CA ARG A 115 -12.14 -2.16 -20.52
C ARG A 115 -12.83 -2.16 -21.89
N ASP A 116 -12.50 -1.20 -22.75
CA ASP A 116 -13.17 -0.98 -24.02
C ASP A 116 -12.18 -0.88 -25.19
N PRO A 117 -11.49 -1.99 -25.54
CA PRO A 117 -10.52 -1.99 -26.62
C PRO A 117 -11.17 -1.65 -27.96
N GLY A 118 -10.64 -0.63 -28.64
CA GLY A 118 -11.13 -0.17 -29.94
C GLY A 118 -11.77 1.22 -29.94
N GLU A 119 -11.98 1.79 -28.76
CA GLU A 119 -12.37 3.19 -28.55
C GLU A 119 -11.27 3.96 -27.79
N ALA A 120 -11.64 5.06 -27.15
CA ALA A 120 -10.73 5.76 -26.24
C ALA A 120 -10.43 4.87 -25.02
N GLU A 121 -9.16 4.71 -24.66
CA GLU A 121 -8.73 3.86 -23.53
C GLU A 121 -9.51 4.16 -22.25
N VAL A 122 -10.22 3.15 -21.76
CA VAL A 122 -10.92 3.17 -20.47
C VAL A 122 -10.18 2.27 -19.49
N ARG A 123 -9.15 2.82 -18.82
CA ARG A 123 -8.34 2.06 -17.88
C ARG A 123 -9.12 1.65 -16.65
N ARG A 124 -9.00 0.37 -16.27
CA ARG A 124 -9.60 -0.22 -15.08
C ARG A 124 -8.62 -1.17 -14.39
N LEU A 125 -8.78 -1.33 -13.09
CA LEU A 125 -8.07 -2.33 -12.29
C LEU A 125 -8.93 -3.60 -12.21
N THR A 126 -8.30 -4.75 -12.41
CA THR A 126 -8.92 -6.07 -12.34
C THR A 126 -8.08 -7.01 -11.50
N ILE A 127 -8.71 -8.02 -10.88
CA ILE A 127 -8.03 -9.18 -10.31
C ILE A 127 -8.35 -10.39 -11.17
N ARG A 128 -7.30 -11.07 -11.64
CA ARG A 128 -7.41 -12.35 -12.36
C ARG A 128 -6.73 -13.45 -11.58
N ARG A 129 -7.38 -14.62 -11.52
CA ARG A 129 -6.81 -15.85 -11.02
C ARG A 129 -6.28 -16.68 -12.19
N TYR A 130 -5.09 -17.24 -12.03
CA TYR A 130 -4.46 -18.15 -12.98
C TYR A 130 -4.21 -19.50 -12.34
N VAL A 131 -4.23 -20.58 -13.12
CA VAL A 131 -3.83 -21.92 -12.70
C VAL A 131 -2.33 -22.10 -13.02
N TYR A 132 -1.57 -22.55 -12.03
CA TYR A 132 -0.16 -22.86 -12.21
C TYR A 132 0.04 -24.31 -12.64
N ASP A 133 0.69 -24.51 -13.77
CA ASP A 133 1.19 -25.83 -14.23
C ASP A 133 2.65 -25.99 -13.76
N ALA A 134 2.87 -26.84 -12.76
CA ALA A 134 4.19 -27.06 -12.19
C ALA A 134 5.14 -27.79 -13.15
N ARG A 135 4.64 -28.55 -14.15
CA ARG A 135 5.46 -29.25 -15.13
C ARG A 135 5.94 -28.29 -16.21
N ALA A 136 5.05 -27.45 -16.70
CA ALA A 136 5.38 -26.42 -17.70
C ALA A 136 6.04 -25.19 -17.06
N GLU A 137 5.95 -25.04 -15.75
CA GLU A 137 6.37 -23.86 -14.98
C GLU A 137 5.65 -22.55 -15.39
N THR A 138 4.42 -22.65 -15.89
CA THR A 138 3.63 -21.55 -16.43
C THR A 138 2.30 -21.36 -15.73
N LEU A 139 1.76 -20.14 -15.84
CA LEU A 139 0.42 -19.77 -15.44
C LEU A 139 -0.51 -19.70 -16.67
N GLY A 140 -1.70 -20.27 -16.54
CA GLY A 140 -2.69 -20.31 -17.63
C GLY A 140 -4.12 -20.23 -17.11
N ASN A 141 -5.10 -20.43 -17.99
CA ASN A 141 -6.53 -20.50 -17.66
C ASN A 141 -7.01 -19.32 -16.81
N PRO A 142 -6.94 -18.08 -17.30
CA PRO A 142 -7.35 -16.90 -16.55
C PRO A 142 -8.83 -16.95 -16.19
N THR A 143 -9.15 -16.56 -14.96
CA THR A 143 -10.51 -16.34 -14.49
C THR A 143 -10.57 -14.94 -13.86
N VAL A 144 -11.44 -14.09 -14.35
CA VAL A 144 -11.69 -12.78 -13.75
C VAL A 144 -12.40 -12.97 -12.40
N ILE A 145 -11.82 -12.43 -11.34
CA ILE A 145 -12.41 -12.45 -9.99
C ILE A 145 -13.28 -11.20 -9.80
N ILE A 146 -12.71 -10.05 -10.06
CA ILE A 146 -13.42 -8.76 -10.04
C ILE A 146 -12.81 -7.86 -11.11
N ASP A 147 -13.66 -7.07 -11.75
CA ASP A 147 -13.28 -6.17 -12.82
C ASP A 147 -13.90 -4.78 -12.63
N ASP A 148 -13.55 -3.84 -13.51
CA ASP A 148 -14.10 -2.48 -13.58
C ASP A 148 -13.83 -1.63 -12.31
N LEU A 149 -12.77 -1.96 -11.56
CA LEU A 149 -12.34 -1.17 -10.42
C LEU A 149 -11.65 0.12 -10.89
N PRO A 150 -11.71 1.22 -10.09
CA PRO A 150 -11.07 2.48 -10.46
C PRO A 150 -9.57 2.34 -10.75
N ALA A 151 -9.11 2.94 -11.85
CA ALA A 151 -7.69 3.03 -12.20
C ALA A 151 -7.43 4.28 -13.05
N GLY A 152 -6.90 5.31 -12.43
CA GLY A 152 -6.47 6.55 -13.08
C GLY A 152 -5.03 6.51 -13.59
N ASN A 153 -4.41 7.68 -13.68
CA ASN A 153 -3.01 7.83 -14.09
C ASN A 153 -2.04 7.76 -12.91
N ASP A 154 -2.53 7.99 -11.71
CA ASP A 154 -1.76 8.07 -10.48
C ASP A 154 -2.51 7.40 -9.33
N HIS A 155 -1.84 7.14 -8.20
CA HIS A 155 -2.40 6.56 -6.98
C HIS A 155 -3.34 5.35 -7.21
N ILE A 156 -2.95 4.43 -8.08
CA ILE A 156 -3.72 3.20 -8.31
C ILE A 156 -3.60 2.25 -7.11
N SER A 157 -2.48 2.29 -6.37
CA SER A 157 -2.13 1.32 -5.33
C SER A 157 -2.00 -0.11 -5.89
N GLY A 158 -3.05 -0.92 -5.84
CA GLY A 158 -3.06 -2.23 -6.49
C GLY A 158 -2.31 -3.34 -5.72
N ARG A 159 -1.97 -3.14 -4.43
CA ARG A 159 -1.34 -4.18 -3.60
C ARG A 159 -2.35 -5.28 -3.30
N LEU A 160 -1.97 -6.55 -3.54
CA LEU A 160 -2.84 -7.71 -3.37
C LEU A 160 -2.28 -8.65 -2.31
N VAL A 161 -3.15 -9.08 -1.38
CA VAL A 161 -2.82 -10.02 -0.30
C VAL A 161 -3.89 -11.10 -0.21
N PHE A 162 -3.48 -12.35 -0.03
CA PHE A 162 -4.36 -13.45 0.32
C PHE A 162 -4.44 -13.55 1.84
N GLY A 163 -5.65 -13.33 2.38
CA GLY A 163 -5.91 -13.37 3.81
C GLY A 163 -6.00 -14.79 4.38
N SER A 164 -5.67 -14.96 5.65
CA SER A 164 -5.83 -16.23 6.39
C SER A 164 -7.29 -16.71 6.46
N ASP A 165 -8.24 -15.81 6.24
CA ASP A 165 -9.69 -16.03 6.15
C ASP A 165 -10.17 -16.47 4.76
N GLN A 166 -9.26 -16.83 3.86
CA GLN A 166 -9.54 -17.23 2.48
C GLN A 166 -10.25 -16.15 1.67
N LYS A 167 -9.85 -14.90 1.86
CA LYS A 167 -10.31 -13.75 1.07
C LYS A 167 -9.13 -13.01 0.46
N LEU A 168 -9.40 -12.26 -0.60
CA LEU A 168 -8.44 -11.36 -1.20
C LEU A 168 -8.61 -9.95 -0.61
N TYR A 169 -7.48 -9.30 -0.33
CA TYR A 169 -7.44 -7.91 0.11
C TYR A 169 -6.68 -7.10 -0.94
N LEU A 170 -7.30 -6.01 -1.39
CA LEU A 170 -6.76 -5.14 -2.44
C LEU A 170 -6.80 -3.69 -1.98
N THR A 171 -5.69 -2.96 -2.16
CA THR A 171 -5.65 -1.51 -1.97
C THR A 171 -6.00 -0.79 -3.25
N ILE A 172 -6.83 0.25 -3.16
CA ILE A 172 -7.11 1.20 -4.24
C ILE A 172 -6.91 2.61 -3.71
N GLY A 173 -6.09 3.41 -4.38
CA GLY A 173 -5.84 4.79 -4.02
C GLY A 173 -6.92 5.77 -4.50
N ASP A 174 -6.72 7.05 -4.19
CA ASP A 174 -7.63 8.15 -4.53
C ASP A 174 -7.49 8.64 -5.99
N GLN A 175 -6.73 7.93 -6.82
CA GLN A 175 -6.46 8.20 -8.25
C GLN A 175 -5.65 9.48 -8.50
N GLY A 176 -5.06 10.08 -7.48
CA GLY A 176 -4.31 11.32 -7.59
C GLY A 176 -5.18 12.55 -7.79
N TYR A 177 -6.44 12.49 -7.38
CA TYR A 177 -7.33 13.64 -7.45
C TYR A 177 -6.94 14.73 -6.44
N ASN A 178 -7.39 15.96 -6.69
CA ASN A 178 -7.10 17.16 -5.90
C ASN A 178 -5.59 17.50 -5.82
N GLN A 179 -4.79 17.04 -6.80
CA GLN A 179 -3.35 17.32 -6.87
C GLN A 179 -2.84 17.38 -8.31
N LEU A 180 -1.69 18.04 -8.51
CA LEU A 180 -0.97 18.13 -9.78
C LEU A 180 -1.92 18.47 -10.96
N SER A 181 -1.90 17.67 -12.03
CA SER A 181 -2.77 17.88 -13.20
C SER A 181 -4.24 17.59 -12.95
N LEU A 182 -4.57 16.91 -11.85
CA LEU A 182 -5.94 16.55 -11.46
C LEU A 182 -6.45 17.36 -10.25
N TYR A 183 -5.84 18.52 -9.98
CA TYR A 183 -6.16 19.32 -8.79
C TYR A 183 -7.62 19.81 -8.73
N CYS A 184 -8.31 19.91 -9.87
CA CYS A 184 -9.73 20.26 -9.92
C CYS A 184 -10.68 19.06 -9.80
N SER A 185 -10.17 17.85 -9.66
CA SER A 185 -10.99 16.65 -9.50
C SER A 185 -11.26 16.39 -8.03
N PRO A 186 -12.52 16.10 -7.62
CA PRO A 186 -12.83 15.84 -6.21
C PRO A 186 -12.28 14.50 -5.74
N ILE A 187 -11.88 14.42 -4.46
CA ILE A 187 -11.48 13.17 -3.82
C ILE A 187 -12.71 12.41 -3.32
N HIS A 188 -12.82 11.13 -3.68
CA HIS A 188 -13.93 10.25 -3.28
C HIS A 188 -13.58 9.28 -2.14
N ALA A 189 -12.43 9.46 -1.46
CA ALA A 189 -11.94 8.54 -0.43
C ALA A 189 -12.90 8.39 0.77
N GLN A 190 -13.73 9.40 1.05
CA GLN A 190 -14.76 9.37 2.11
C GLN A 190 -16.13 8.89 1.62
N GLU A 191 -16.36 8.82 0.33
CA GLU A 191 -17.63 8.35 -0.21
C GLU A 191 -17.73 6.82 -0.11
N LEU A 192 -18.92 6.33 0.23
CA LEU A 192 -19.20 4.90 0.35
C LEU A 192 -20.26 4.49 -0.69
N PRO A 193 -20.19 3.26 -1.22
CA PRO A 193 -21.16 2.78 -2.20
C PRO A 193 -22.55 2.64 -1.56
N THR A 194 -23.57 2.96 -2.35
CA THR A 194 -24.97 2.69 -2.01
C THR A 194 -25.33 1.23 -2.31
N GLU A 195 -26.47 0.75 -1.82
CA GLU A 195 -26.98 -0.56 -2.23
C GLU A 195 -27.21 -0.68 -3.75
N GLN A 196 -27.59 0.43 -4.39
CA GLN A 196 -27.74 0.47 -5.84
C GLN A 196 -26.40 0.29 -6.55
N ASP A 197 -25.34 0.97 -6.07
CA ASP A 197 -23.98 0.80 -6.62
C ASP A 197 -23.51 -0.66 -6.50
N VAL A 198 -23.74 -1.28 -5.34
CA VAL A 198 -23.35 -2.69 -5.12
C VAL A 198 -24.12 -3.63 -6.06
N ARG A 199 -25.45 -3.47 -6.20
CA ARG A 199 -26.27 -4.29 -7.10
C ARG A 199 -25.91 -4.09 -8.57
N ALA A 200 -25.59 -2.86 -8.96
CA ALA A 200 -25.19 -2.50 -10.34
C ALA A 200 -23.72 -2.82 -10.65
N LYS A 201 -22.94 -3.27 -9.66
CA LYS A 201 -21.48 -3.40 -9.75
C LYS A 201 -20.80 -2.11 -10.21
N ASN A 202 -21.31 -0.97 -9.74
CA ASN A 202 -20.71 0.34 -9.96
C ASN A 202 -19.64 0.59 -8.89
N PHE A 203 -18.37 0.46 -9.25
CA PHE A 203 -17.25 0.54 -8.34
C PHE A 203 -16.57 1.93 -8.28
N GLN A 204 -17.17 2.97 -8.84
CA GLN A 204 -16.55 4.31 -8.85
C GLN A 204 -16.24 4.84 -7.44
N LYS A 205 -17.03 4.48 -6.42
CA LYS A 205 -16.80 4.86 -5.02
C LYS A 205 -15.82 3.93 -4.28
N TYR A 206 -15.05 3.12 -5.01
CA TYR A 206 -14.02 2.26 -4.40
C TYR A 206 -12.64 2.93 -4.36
N GLU A 207 -12.53 4.17 -4.77
CA GLU A 207 -11.33 4.99 -4.66
C GLU A 207 -11.00 5.30 -3.20
N GLY A 208 -9.71 5.20 -2.82
CA GLY A 208 -9.25 5.42 -1.45
C GLY A 208 -9.76 4.37 -0.45
N LYS A 209 -9.71 3.09 -0.83
CA LYS A 209 -10.25 1.96 -0.05
C LYS A 209 -9.25 0.80 0.07
N VAL A 210 -9.41 0.03 1.14
CA VAL A 210 -8.99 -1.37 1.17
C VAL A 210 -10.24 -2.22 0.94
N LEU A 211 -10.19 -3.09 -0.03
CA LEU A 211 -11.27 -4.03 -0.35
C LEU A 211 -10.98 -5.40 0.24
N ARG A 212 -12.04 -6.12 0.65
CA ARG A 212 -12.02 -7.55 1.01
C ARG A 212 -13.02 -8.28 0.12
N ILE A 213 -12.55 -9.27 -0.64
CA ILE A 213 -13.22 -9.83 -1.81
C ILE A 213 -13.25 -11.36 -1.70
N GLY A 214 -14.38 -11.98 -1.97
CA GLY A 214 -14.47 -13.43 -2.11
C GLY A 214 -13.64 -13.97 -3.27
N LEU A 215 -13.21 -15.24 -3.20
CA LEU A 215 -12.42 -15.85 -4.29
C LEU A 215 -13.21 -16.04 -5.59
N ASP A 216 -14.53 -15.88 -5.53
CA ASP A 216 -15.47 -15.86 -6.64
C ASP A 216 -15.89 -14.44 -7.07
N GLY A 217 -15.27 -13.41 -6.45
CA GLY A 217 -15.61 -12.01 -6.67
C GLY A 217 -16.82 -11.50 -5.88
N SER A 218 -17.40 -12.32 -5.04
CA SER A 218 -18.56 -11.94 -4.22
C SER A 218 -18.17 -10.99 -3.07
N VAL A 219 -19.16 -10.24 -2.57
CA VAL A 219 -19.06 -9.51 -1.31
C VAL A 219 -19.12 -10.51 -0.16
N PRO A 220 -18.07 -10.66 0.68
CA PRO A 220 -18.13 -11.56 1.83
C PRO A 220 -19.26 -11.17 2.80
N SER A 221 -20.01 -12.18 3.28
CA SER A 221 -21.19 -11.96 4.12
C SER A 221 -20.87 -11.34 5.49
N ASP A 222 -19.62 -11.43 5.91
CA ASP A 222 -19.04 -10.89 7.15
C ASP A 222 -18.23 -9.59 6.94
N ASN A 223 -18.28 -8.98 5.75
CA ASN A 223 -17.71 -7.64 5.54
C ASN A 223 -18.46 -6.60 6.39
N PRO A 224 -17.79 -5.52 6.79
CA PRO A 224 -18.43 -4.47 7.59
C PRO A 224 -19.63 -3.86 6.86
N VAL A 225 -20.65 -3.48 7.64
CA VAL A 225 -21.78 -2.68 7.14
C VAL A 225 -21.46 -1.22 7.40
N LEU A 226 -21.26 -0.46 6.32
CA LEU A 226 -20.91 0.96 6.37
C LEU A 226 -22.11 1.78 5.87
N GLN A 227 -22.58 2.72 6.68
CA GLN A 227 -23.77 3.54 6.38
C GLN A 227 -24.99 2.70 5.94
N GLY A 228 -25.16 1.51 6.55
CA GLY A 228 -26.27 0.61 6.24
C GLY A 228 -26.02 -0.35 5.07
N VAL A 229 -24.91 -0.22 4.34
CA VAL A 229 -24.61 -1.01 3.14
C VAL A 229 -23.43 -1.95 3.38
N ARG A 230 -23.57 -3.21 2.96
CA ARG A 230 -22.47 -4.18 2.88
C ARG A 230 -21.93 -4.24 1.46
N SER A 231 -20.64 -4.00 1.31
CA SER A 231 -19.94 -4.00 0.02
C SER A 231 -18.57 -4.69 0.14
N HIS A 232 -17.73 -4.63 -0.88
CA HIS A 232 -16.33 -5.09 -0.77
C HIS A 232 -15.47 -4.18 0.10
N VAL A 233 -15.93 -2.98 0.47
CA VAL A 233 -15.16 -2.03 1.26
C VAL A 233 -14.89 -2.60 2.65
N TYR A 234 -13.61 -2.79 2.98
CA TYR A 234 -13.13 -3.23 4.29
C TYR A 234 -12.77 -2.05 5.18
N SER A 235 -12.04 -1.06 4.62
CA SER A 235 -11.73 0.23 5.24
C SER A 235 -11.71 1.33 4.17
N TYR A 236 -11.75 2.60 4.59
CA TYR A 236 -11.85 3.74 3.68
C TYR A 236 -11.13 4.97 4.23
N GLY A 237 -11.09 6.05 3.42
CA GLY A 237 -10.37 7.26 3.78
C GLY A 237 -8.87 7.10 3.59
N HIS A 238 -8.43 6.36 2.57
CA HIS A 238 -7.04 6.15 2.18
C HIS A 238 -6.65 7.08 1.03
N ARG A 239 -5.39 7.52 1.03
CA ARG A 239 -4.80 8.27 -0.08
C ARG A 239 -4.17 7.34 -1.12
N ASN A 240 -3.06 6.69 -0.79
CA ASN A 240 -2.33 5.82 -1.71
C ASN A 240 -1.55 4.75 -0.91
N ALA A 241 -2.25 3.72 -0.48
CA ALA A 241 -1.67 2.60 0.26
C ALA A 241 -0.90 1.68 -0.71
N GLN A 242 0.42 1.87 -0.81
CA GLN A 242 1.30 1.12 -1.72
C GLN A 242 1.74 -0.24 -1.14
N GLY A 243 1.72 -0.40 0.16
CA GLY A 243 2.02 -1.65 0.85
C GLY A 243 0.82 -2.15 1.64
N LEU A 244 0.62 -3.47 1.65
CA LEU A 244 -0.34 -4.19 2.49
C LEU A 244 0.20 -5.58 2.79
N ILE A 245 0.14 -6.00 4.05
CA ILE A 245 0.57 -7.32 4.50
C ILE A 245 -0.31 -7.80 5.66
N GLN A 246 -0.58 -9.10 5.74
CA GLN A 246 -1.16 -9.71 6.93
C GLN A 246 -0.06 -10.37 7.76
N ALA A 247 -0.01 -10.04 9.05
CA ALA A 247 0.80 -10.74 10.03
C ALA A 247 0.17 -12.10 10.39
N PRO A 248 0.96 -13.04 10.93
CA PRO A 248 0.46 -14.37 11.31
C PRO A 248 -0.65 -14.35 12.38
N ASP A 249 -0.74 -13.28 13.18
CA ASP A 249 -1.81 -13.08 14.18
C ASP A 249 -3.12 -12.55 13.55
N GLY A 250 -3.16 -12.40 12.23
CA GLY A 250 -4.33 -11.94 11.46
C GLY A 250 -4.43 -10.43 11.25
N LYS A 251 -3.58 -9.63 11.89
CA LYS A 251 -3.57 -8.18 11.71
C LYS A 251 -3.03 -7.78 10.34
N PHE A 252 -3.65 -6.75 9.75
CA PHE A 252 -3.18 -6.15 8.51
C PHE A 252 -2.46 -4.84 8.80
N TYR A 253 -1.32 -4.65 8.13
CA TYR A 253 -0.58 -3.39 8.15
C TYR A 253 -0.47 -2.86 6.74
N ALA A 254 -0.56 -1.54 6.59
CA ALA A 254 -0.37 -0.84 5.32
C ALA A 254 0.63 0.31 5.46
N SER A 255 1.41 0.53 4.41
CA SER A 255 2.22 1.72 4.24
C SER A 255 1.57 2.62 3.20
N GLU A 256 1.45 3.91 3.50
CA GLU A 256 0.64 4.85 2.74
C GLU A 256 1.35 6.18 2.54
N HIS A 257 1.27 6.73 1.33
CA HIS A 257 1.82 8.04 1.00
C HIS A 257 0.96 9.16 1.57
N GLY A 258 1.58 10.09 2.28
CA GLY A 258 0.99 11.38 2.63
C GLY A 258 1.10 12.43 1.50
N PRO A 259 0.49 13.62 1.68
CA PRO A 259 0.54 14.72 0.72
C PRO A 259 1.79 15.57 0.94
N SER A 260 2.94 15.17 0.41
CA SER A 260 4.24 15.83 0.61
C SER A 260 4.80 15.80 2.04
N MET A 261 4.07 15.22 3.00
CA MET A 261 4.42 15.00 4.40
C MET A 261 3.53 13.90 4.99
N ASP A 262 3.81 13.48 6.21
CA ASP A 262 2.95 12.57 6.98
C ASP A 262 2.65 11.25 6.27
N ASP A 263 3.67 10.63 5.66
CA ASP A 263 3.56 9.23 5.22
C ASP A 263 3.22 8.32 6.42
N GLU A 264 2.44 7.27 6.21
CA GLU A 264 1.83 6.51 7.29
C GLU A 264 2.22 5.03 7.30
N LEU A 265 2.33 4.47 8.51
CA LEU A 265 2.16 3.05 8.78
C LEU A 265 0.84 2.85 9.52
N ASN A 266 -0.09 2.16 8.91
CA ASN A 266 -1.45 1.94 9.39
C ASN A 266 -1.67 0.50 9.86
N LEU A 267 -2.45 0.33 10.95
CA LEU A 267 -3.10 -0.93 11.31
C LEU A 267 -4.49 -0.95 10.67
N ILE A 268 -4.68 -1.81 9.66
CA ILE A 268 -5.94 -1.86 8.90
C ILE A 268 -6.97 -2.73 9.62
N GLN A 269 -8.13 -2.14 9.93
CA GLN A 269 -9.24 -2.80 10.61
C GLN A 269 -10.56 -2.61 9.86
N ALA A 270 -11.42 -3.62 9.99
CA ALA A 270 -12.76 -3.61 9.38
C ALA A 270 -13.57 -2.37 9.80
N GLY A 271 -14.15 -1.68 8.83
CA GLY A 271 -15.05 -0.56 9.06
C GLY A 271 -14.41 0.74 9.52
N LYS A 272 -13.08 0.81 9.62
CA LYS A 272 -12.36 2.01 10.05
C LYS A 272 -12.17 3.00 8.91
N ASN A 273 -12.11 4.28 9.29
CA ASN A 273 -11.85 5.44 8.43
C ASN A 273 -10.46 6.00 8.76
N TYR A 274 -9.61 6.15 7.75
CA TYR A 274 -8.22 6.60 7.89
C TYR A 274 -8.03 8.11 7.65
N GLY A 275 -9.13 8.84 7.44
CA GLY A 275 -9.19 10.30 7.52
C GLY A 275 -8.99 11.03 6.20
N TRP A 276 -8.29 10.49 5.22
CA TRP A 276 -8.02 11.18 3.95
C TRP A 276 -9.32 11.57 3.21
N PRO A 277 -9.48 12.81 2.71
CA PRO A 277 -8.49 13.89 2.65
C PRO A 277 -8.51 14.87 3.85
N TYR A 278 -9.35 14.67 4.83
CA TYR A 278 -9.52 15.61 5.94
C TYR A 278 -8.38 15.58 6.95
N VAL A 279 -7.68 14.44 7.05
CA VAL A 279 -6.54 14.22 7.93
C VAL A 279 -5.43 13.54 7.14
N ALA A 280 -4.20 13.98 7.32
CA ALA A 280 -2.98 13.34 6.86
C ALA A 280 -2.09 13.05 8.08
N GLY A 281 -1.79 11.78 8.36
CA GLY A 281 -1.07 11.39 9.56
C GLY A 281 -1.91 11.54 10.83
N TYR A 282 -1.38 12.25 11.82
CA TYR A 282 -2.09 12.55 13.05
C TYR A 282 -2.95 13.80 12.89
N ARG A 283 -4.10 13.80 13.54
CA ARG A 283 -4.99 14.96 13.57
C ARG A 283 -4.43 16.03 14.54
N ASP A 284 -3.46 16.81 14.09
CA ASP A 284 -2.67 17.70 14.97
C ASP A 284 -2.56 19.16 14.49
N ASP A 285 -3.12 19.50 13.33
CA ASP A 285 -3.12 20.85 12.72
C ASP A 285 -1.70 21.47 12.57
N ARG A 286 -0.67 20.65 12.37
CA ARG A 286 0.70 21.17 12.26
C ARG A 286 0.92 21.94 10.97
N VAL A 287 0.87 21.25 9.82
CA VAL A 287 1.11 21.87 8.51
C VAL A 287 0.00 21.54 7.54
N TYR A 288 -0.47 20.27 7.57
CA TYR A 288 -1.50 19.86 6.66
C TYR A 288 -2.81 20.60 6.88
N VAL A 289 -3.38 21.11 5.81
CA VAL A 289 -4.74 21.68 5.74
C VAL A 289 -5.39 21.15 4.48
N TYR A 290 -6.53 20.48 4.61
CA TYR A 290 -7.27 20.05 3.44
C TYR A 290 -7.77 21.25 2.64
N ALA A 291 -7.28 21.42 1.43
CA ALA A 291 -7.72 22.43 0.48
C ALA A 291 -8.53 21.75 -0.64
N ASN A 292 -9.84 22.02 -0.72
CA ASN A 292 -10.70 21.41 -1.73
C ASN A 292 -10.73 22.27 -2.98
N TRP A 293 -9.79 22.03 -3.89
CA TRP A 293 -9.64 22.81 -5.12
C TRP A 293 -10.85 22.71 -6.04
N SER A 294 -11.55 21.57 -6.07
CA SER A 294 -12.73 21.36 -6.92
C SER A 294 -13.91 22.25 -6.56
N LEU A 295 -13.93 22.82 -5.35
CA LEU A 295 -14.98 23.72 -4.84
C LEU A 295 -14.55 25.18 -4.80
N SER A 296 -13.49 25.56 -5.51
CA SER A 296 -13.04 26.97 -5.55
C SER A 296 -14.13 27.90 -6.09
N ALA A 297 -14.32 29.05 -5.42
CA ALA A 297 -15.29 30.08 -5.79
C ALA A 297 -14.87 31.43 -5.20
N PRO A 298 -15.17 32.57 -5.88
CA PRO A 298 -15.84 32.67 -7.17
C PRO A 298 -14.96 32.32 -8.37
N GLU A 299 -13.64 32.18 -8.18
CA GLU A 299 -12.69 31.84 -9.23
C GLU A 299 -12.78 30.35 -9.57
N PRO A 300 -13.04 29.96 -10.83
CA PRO A 300 -13.06 28.55 -11.23
C PRO A 300 -11.71 27.89 -11.00
N CYS A 301 -11.69 26.66 -10.48
CA CYS A 301 -10.47 25.91 -10.18
C CYS A 301 -9.46 25.94 -11.35
N ALA A 302 -9.91 25.70 -12.58
CA ALA A 302 -9.06 25.61 -13.76
C ALA A 302 -8.29 26.91 -14.08
N THR A 303 -8.65 28.04 -13.47
CA THR A 303 -7.96 29.33 -13.64
C THR A 303 -6.91 29.58 -12.55
N LEU A 304 -6.88 28.76 -11.51
CA LEU A 304 -5.96 28.89 -10.39
C LEU A 304 -4.65 28.15 -10.67
N LYS A 305 -3.58 28.58 -10.01
CA LYS A 305 -2.31 27.88 -10.03
C LYS A 305 -2.21 26.95 -8.80
N PHE A 306 -2.17 25.66 -9.05
CA PHE A 306 -2.04 24.66 -7.99
C PHE A 306 -0.75 24.82 -7.18
N ASN A 307 -0.86 24.62 -5.86
CA ASN A 307 0.25 24.49 -4.94
C ASN A 307 -0.16 23.51 -3.81
N ASP A 308 0.71 22.55 -3.53
CA ASP A 308 0.46 21.48 -2.53
C ASP A 308 0.33 22.01 -1.08
N ILE A 309 0.97 23.14 -0.78
CA ILE A 309 1.14 23.64 0.60
C ILE A 309 0.27 24.86 0.87
N VAL A 310 0.08 25.72 -0.14
CA VAL A 310 -0.62 26.99 0.02
C VAL A 310 -1.74 27.11 -1.00
N ALA A 311 -2.98 27.10 -0.53
CA ALA A 311 -4.15 27.36 -1.37
C ALA A 311 -4.60 28.82 -1.23
N PRO A 312 -5.09 29.45 -2.33
CA PRO A 312 -5.63 30.80 -2.27
C PRO A 312 -6.96 30.83 -1.49
N PRO A 313 -7.41 32.03 -1.01
CA PRO A 313 -8.67 32.15 -0.26
C PRO A 313 -9.94 31.70 -1.00
N SER A 314 -9.91 31.68 -2.33
CA SER A 314 -11.02 31.16 -3.15
C SER A 314 -11.19 29.64 -3.08
N VAL A 315 -10.20 28.91 -2.55
CA VAL A 315 -10.27 27.46 -2.35
C VAL A 315 -10.69 27.19 -0.90
N PRO A 316 -11.80 26.47 -0.66
CA PRO A 316 -12.22 26.12 0.70
C PRO A 316 -11.16 25.28 1.39
N GLN A 317 -10.81 25.64 2.63
CA GLN A 317 -9.80 24.99 3.44
C GLN A 317 -10.38 24.52 4.76
N GLN A 318 -9.91 23.36 5.24
CA GLN A 318 -10.33 22.79 6.53
C GLN A 318 -9.14 22.22 7.28
N LYS A 319 -9.01 22.61 8.53
CA LYS A 319 -8.05 22.04 9.48
C LYS A 319 -8.46 20.63 9.92
N GLU A 320 -7.50 19.80 10.22
CA GLU A 320 -7.70 18.40 10.60
C GLU A 320 -8.55 18.24 11.87
N THR A 321 -8.30 19.10 12.90
CA THR A 321 -9.01 19.01 14.20
C THR A 321 -10.49 19.39 14.10
N VAL A 322 -10.91 20.09 13.04
CA VAL A 322 -12.31 20.41 12.76
C VAL A 322 -13.09 19.19 12.28
N TRP A 323 -12.39 18.26 11.59
CA TRP A 323 -13.03 17.03 11.11
C TRP A 323 -13.12 15.97 12.20
N THR A 324 -14.27 15.29 12.27
CA THR A 324 -14.51 14.21 13.22
C THR A 324 -15.26 13.06 12.57
N ALA A 325 -14.83 11.84 12.86
CA ALA A 325 -15.57 10.64 12.53
C ALA A 325 -15.44 9.63 13.69
N PRO A 326 -16.52 8.98 14.13
CA PRO A 326 -16.50 8.10 15.29
C PRO A 326 -15.66 6.84 15.10
N ASN A 327 -15.40 6.48 13.84
CA ASN A 327 -14.60 5.32 13.44
C ASN A 327 -13.22 5.70 12.87
N PHE A 328 -12.77 6.94 13.08
CA PHE A 328 -11.43 7.37 12.69
C PHE A 328 -10.36 6.52 13.39
N MET A 329 -9.40 6.06 12.61
CA MET A 329 -8.26 5.29 13.07
C MET A 329 -6.96 6.05 12.72
N PRO A 330 -6.24 6.58 13.71
CA PRO A 330 -4.97 7.25 13.44
C PRO A 330 -3.89 6.21 13.04
N PRO A 331 -2.84 6.62 12.33
CA PRO A 331 -1.72 5.74 11.99
C PRO A 331 -0.98 5.26 13.24
N LEU A 332 -0.34 4.10 13.15
CA LEU A 332 0.59 3.61 14.18
C LEU A 332 1.85 4.47 14.26
N ARG A 333 2.26 5.00 13.10
CA ARG A 333 3.43 5.86 12.96
C ARG A 333 3.28 6.71 11.71
N THR A 334 3.73 7.96 11.82
CA THR A 334 4.00 8.82 10.67
C THR A 334 5.49 8.89 10.39
N PHE A 335 5.84 9.15 9.13
CA PHE A 335 7.20 9.47 8.70
C PHE A 335 7.23 10.91 8.24
N PHE A 336 8.18 11.70 8.76
CA PHE A 336 8.35 13.11 8.45
C PHE A 336 7.11 13.98 8.70
N THR A 337 6.53 13.87 9.89
CA THR A 337 5.61 14.89 10.39
C THR A 337 6.42 16.14 10.71
N VAL A 338 6.16 17.22 9.99
CA VAL A 338 6.90 18.48 10.11
C VAL A 338 6.06 19.55 10.80
N GLY A 339 6.75 20.56 11.35
CA GLY A 339 6.11 21.74 11.93
C GLY A 339 6.04 22.91 10.96
N PRO A 340 5.38 24.01 11.34
CA PRO A 340 5.20 25.18 10.50
C PRO A 340 6.51 25.88 10.12
N GLU A 341 7.63 25.58 10.80
CA GLU A 341 8.96 26.06 10.51
C GLU A 341 9.60 25.35 9.29
N TYR A 342 9.03 24.24 8.83
CA TYR A 342 9.58 23.47 7.72
C TYR A 342 9.42 24.22 6.38
N LYS A 343 10.51 24.32 5.63
CA LYS A 343 10.56 25.11 4.40
C LYS A 343 10.57 24.20 3.17
N PHE A 344 9.42 23.83 2.68
CA PHE A 344 9.28 22.94 1.52
C PHE A 344 10.03 23.40 0.28
N ALA A 345 10.10 24.72 0.02
CA ALA A 345 10.81 25.29 -1.12
C ALA A 345 12.34 25.07 -1.05
N GLU A 346 12.90 24.95 0.15
CA GLU A 346 14.35 24.78 0.38
C GLU A 346 14.71 23.31 0.64
N GLN A 347 13.87 22.58 1.37
CA GLN A 347 14.14 21.24 1.89
C GLN A 347 13.47 20.13 1.06
N GLY A 348 12.55 20.49 0.16
CA GLY A 348 11.75 19.55 -0.61
C GLY A 348 10.64 18.88 0.22
N ASN A 349 10.03 17.84 -0.32
CA ASN A 349 8.93 17.13 0.36
C ASN A 349 9.44 16.34 1.57
N ALA A 350 8.68 16.39 2.66
CA ALA A 350 8.92 15.64 3.89
C ALA A 350 8.34 14.21 3.78
N THR A 351 8.90 13.41 2.91
CA THR A 351 8.39 12.08 2.59
C THR A 351 9.50 11.04 2.41
N ILE A 352 9.21 9.78 2.73
CA ILE A 352 9.99 8.62 2.31
C ILE A 352 9.42 7.99 1.04
N ALA A 353 8.22 8.40 0.63
CA ALA A 353 7.39 7.76 -0.38
C ALA A 353 7.30 6.24 -0.14
N PRO A 354 6.58 5.81 0.92
CA PRO A 354 6.55 4.42 1.35
C PRO A 354 5.93 3.52 0.28
N SER A 355 6.53 2.35 0.08
CA SER A 355 6.06 1.41 -0.93
C SER A 355 5.77 0.04 -0.32
N GLY A 356 6.53 -0.99 -0.67
CA GLY A 356 6.30 -2.34 -0.13
C GLY A 356 6.51 -2.45 1.38
N ILE A 357 5.88 -3.45 1.95
CA ILE A 357 5.86 -3.71 3.39
C ILE A 357 5.93 -5.20 3.65
N ASP A 358 6.63 -5.61 4.70
CA ASP A 358 6.59 -6.97 5.24
C ASP A 358 6.67 -6.97 6.75
N VAL A 359 6.30 -8.08 7.38
CA VAL A 359 6.37 -8.26 8.83
C VAL A 359 7.49 -9.23 9.18
N TYR A 360 8.31 -8.83 10.15
CA TYR A 360 9.36 -9.70 10.69
C TYR A 360 8.84 -10.41 11.94
N THR A 361 8.63 -11.72 11.82
CA THR A 361 8.00 -12.54 12.86
C THR A 361 8.94 -13.60 13.46
N THR A 362 10.11 -13.83 12.87
CA THR A 362 11.06 -14.84 13.32
C THR A 362 11.57 -14.53 14.73
N THR A 363 11.39 -15.47 15.65
CA THR A 363 11.76 -15.33 17.06
C THR A 363 13.02 -16.09 17.43
N THR A 364 13.34 -17.16 16.70
CA THR A 364 14.49 -18.04 16.97
C THR A 364 15.31 -18.22 15.69
N GLY A 365 16.63 -18.08 15.80
CA GLY A 365 17.55 -18.25 14.66
C GLY A 365 17.58 -17.08 13.67
N GLY A 366 16.73 -16.09 13.82
CA GLY A 366 16.66 -14.90 12.99
C GLY A 366 17.59 -13.76 13.45
N ILE A 367 17.20 -12.51 13.13
CA ILE A 367 17.94 -11.31 13.53
C ILE A 367 17.50 -10.92 14.94
N PRO A 368 18.43 -10.83 15.92
CA PRO A 368 18.09 -10.48 17.29
C PRO A 368 17.35 -9.14 17.41
N GLY A 369 16.30 -9.11 18.23
CA GLY A 369 15.52 -7.89 18.47
C GLY A 369 14.53 -7.50 17.34
N TRP A 370 14.53 -8.19 16.19
CA TRP A 370 13.67 -7.85 15.05
C TRP A 370 12.25 -8.42 15.14
N ALA A 371 12.02 -9.47 15.89
CA ALA A 371 10.67 -10.04 16.07
C ALA A 371 9.63 -8.95 16.39
N ARG A 372 8.43 -9.07 15.84
CA ARG A 372 7.37 -8.06 15.94
C ARG A 372 7.81 -6.68 15.39
N SER A 373 8.37 -6.67 14.22
CA SER A 373 8.66 -5.43 13.49
C SER A 373 7.97 -5.43 12.14
N VAL A 374 7.64 -4.24 11.68
CA VAL A 374 7.19 -3.98 10.31
C VAL A 374 8.36 -3.37 9.56
N LEU A 375 8.62 -3.86 8.36
CA LEU A 375 9.61 -3.32 7.43
C LEU A 375 8.88 -2.54 6.34
N VAL A 376 9.26 -1.29 6.12
CA VAL A 376 8.67 -0.40 5.12
C VAL A 376 9.77 0.10 4.19
N THR A 377 9.58 -0.03 2.88
CA THR A 377 10.52 0.51 1.89
C THR A 377 10.22 1.98 1.54
N GLY A 378 11.27 2.78 1.35
CA GLY A 378 11.19 4.15 0.85
C GLY A 378 11.66 4.27 -0.60
N LEU A 379 10.83 4.87 -1.46
CA LEU A 379 11.17 5.14 -2.86
C LEU A 379 12.10 6.34 -3.02
N ILE A 380 11.96 7.35 -2.17
CA ILE A 380 12.76 8.58 -2.30
C ILE A 380 14.13 8.42 -1.64
N ARG A 381 14.25 7.71 -0.55
CA ARG A 381 15.47 7.65 0.26
C ARG A 381 16.16 6.29 0.23
N GLY A 382 15.74 5.36 -0.64
CA GLY A 382 16.38 4.06 -0.82
C GLY A 382 16.72 3.37 0.51
N THR A 383 15.75 3.29 1.43
CA THR A 383 15.93 2.84 2.80
C THR A 383 14.84 1.84 3.15
N VAL A 384 15.15 0.85 3.95
CA VAL A 384 14.18 0.01 4.65
C VAL A 384 14.06 0.53 6.07
N TYR A 385 12.86 0.97 6.44
CA TYR A 385 12.54 1.44 7.79
C TYR A 385 11.97 0.28 8.59
N ARG A 386 12.58 -0.06 9.71
CA ARG A 386 12.07 -1.03 10.67
C ARG A 386 11.32 -0.32 11.77
N VAL A 387 10.03 -0.57 11.89
CA VAL A 387 9.18 -0.09 12.97
C VAL A 387 8.92 -1.23 13.93
N LYS A 388 9.39 -1.10 15.17
CA LYS A 388 9.13 -2.06 16.25
C LYS A 388 7.70 -1.90 16.73
N LEU A 389 7.00 -3.01 16.94
CA LEU A 389 5.66 -3.04 17.52
C LEU A 389 5.68 -3.54 18.97
N ASN A 390 4.66 -3.13 19.73
CA ASN A 390 4.37 -3.67 21.06
C ASN A 390 3.94 -5.15 20.98
N GLU A 391 3.66 -5.76 22.13
CA GLU A 391 3.30 -7.19 22.20
C GLU A 391 2.00 -7.53 21.51
N THR A 392 1.05 -6.60 21.52
CA THR A 392 -0.26 -6.75 20.87
C THR A 392 -0.23 -6.37 19.38
N GLY A 393 0.83 -5.74 18.87
CA GLY A 393 0.96 -5.35 17.46
C GLY A 393 0.09 -4.14 17.07
N ASP A 394 -0.42 -3.39 18.03
CA ASP A 394 -1.33 -2.25 17.81
C ASP A 394 -0.72 -0.89 18.14
N ALA A 395 0.55 -0.85 18.48
CA ALA A 395 1.31 0.40 18.70
C ALA A 395 2.77 0.25 18.25
N ALA A 396 3.33 1.31 17.68
CA ALA A 396 4.75 1.42 17.38
C ALA A 396 5.55 1.79 18.64
N ILE A 397 6.74 1.19 18.81
CA ILE A 397 7.64 1.43 19.94
C ILE A 397 8.93 2.10 19.45
N GLY A 398 9.27 3.24 20.05
CA GLY A 398 10.51 3.96 19.73
C GLY A 398 10.54 4.54 18.32
N PRO A 399 11.69 5.08 17.88
CA PRO A 399 11.84 5.61 16.54
C PRO A 399 11.96 4.48 15.49
N PRO A 400 11.58 4.72 14.24
CA PRO A 400 11.93 3.84 13.13
C PRO A 400 13.46 3.72 12.99
N LEU A 401 13.96 2.51 12.67
CA LEU A 401 15.37 2.28 12.41
C LEU A 401 15.62 2.17 10.90
N GLU A 402 16.65 2.89 10.41
CA GLU A 402 17.04 2.91 8.99
C GLU A 402 18.04 1.81 8.67
N TYR A 403 17.78 1.03 7.60
CA TYR A 403 18.65 0.00 7.07
C TYR A 403 18.83 0.13 5.56
N PHE A 404 19.93 -0.39 5.04
CA PHE A 404 20.23 -0.58 3.62
C PHE A 404 20.20 0.72 2.80
N LYS A 405 20.63 1.81 3.41
CA LYS A 405 20.58 3.15 2.79
C LYS A 405 21.43 3.22 1.51
N ALA A 406 20.78 3.60 0.40
CA ALA A 406 21.37 3.70 -0.93
C ALA A 406 20.71 4.85 -1.72
N ARG A 407 21.25 5.17 -2.90
CA ARG A 407 20.62 6.09 -3.85
C ARG A 407 19.62 5.38 -4.77
N ASP A 408 19.09 4.27 -4.31
CA ASP A 408 18.08 3.49 -5.00
C ASP A 408 16.66 3.91 -4.62
N ARG A 409 15.70 3.35 -5.32
CA ARG A 409 14.27 3.46 -5.05
C ARG A 409 13.75 2.07 -4.71
N TYR A 410 13.47 1.85 -3.43
CA TYR A 410 13.06 0.54 -2.93
C TYR A 410 11.56 0.35 -3.08
N ARG A 411 11.17 -0.57 -3.98
CA ARG A 411 9.77 -0.81 -4.35
C ARG A 411 9.06 -1.81 -3.45
N ASP A 412 9.71 -2.90 -3.09
CA ASP A 412 9.11 -3.93 -2.23
C ASP A 412 10.16 -4.59 -1.34
N VAL A 413 9.71 -5.18 -0.25
CA VAL A 413 10.54 -5.90 0.71
C VAL A 413 9.91 -7.24 1.04
N LEU A 414 10.75 -8.24 1.28
CA LEU A 414 10.34 -9.60 1.66
C LEU A 414 11.34 -10.17 2.66
N VAL A 415 10.85 -10.64 3.80
CA VAL A 415 11.62 -11.42 4.77
C VAL A 415 11.68 -12.86 4.28
N ALA A 416 12.89 -13.40 4.09
CA ALA A 416 13.07 -14.79 3.71
C ALA A 416 12.64 -15.75 4.84
N PRO A 417 12.26 -16.99 4.52
CA PRO A 417 11.90 -18.00 5.53
C PRO A 417 13.00 -18.32 6.53
N ASP A 418 14.28 -18.06 6.19
CA ASP A 418 15.41 -18.22 7.10
C ASP A 418 15.43 -17.18 8.24
N GLY A 419 14.60 -16.13 8.12
CA GLY A 419 14.56 -15.01 9.06
C GLY A 419 15.87 -14.21 9.15
N ARG A 420 16.81 -14.42 8.24
CA ARG A 420 18.14 -13.77 8.23
C ARG A 420 18.40 -12.95 6.98
N THR A 421 17.69 -13.28 5.90
CA THR A 421 17.82 -12.61 4.60
C THR A 421 16.60 -11.74 4.33
N ILE A 422 16.84 -10.47 3.94
CA ILE A 422 15.83 -9.51 3.53
C ILE A 422 16.02 -9.24 2.04
N TYR A 423 15.02 -9.55 1.23
CA TYR A 423 15.00 -9.21 -0.18
C TYR A 423 14.37 -7.84 -0.39
N VAL A 424 14.94 -7.05 -1.29
CA VAL A 424 14.44 -5.72 -1.67
C VAL A 424 14.38 -5.63 -3.18
N ALA A 425 13.23 -5.24 -3.74
CA ALA A 425 13.11 -4.89 -5.15
C ALA A 425 13.39 -3.41 -5.36
N THR A 426 14.06 -3.08 -6.47
CA THR A 426 14.35 -1.71 -6.88
C THR A 426 13.63 -1.37 -8.18
N ASP A 427 13.18 -0.12 -8.35
CA ASP A 427 12.53 0.30 -9.60
C ASP A 427 13.55 0.81 -10.66
N ALA A 428 13.05 1.18 -11.85
CA ALA A 428 13.88 1.60 -12.97
C ALA A 428 14.67 2.89 -12.70
N ASN A 429 14.17 3.73 -11.79
CA ASN A 429 14.79 5.03 -11.49
C ASN A 429 15.79 4.94 -10.32
N SER A 430 16.13 3.74 -9.88
CA SER A 430 17.23 3.50 -8.93
C SER A 430 18.57 3.87 -9.57
N GLN A 431 19.47 4.49 -8.79
CA GLN A 431 20.73 4.99 -9.33
C GLN A 431 21.88 3.97 -9.24
N GLU A 432 21.88 3.11 -8.23
CA GLU A 432 22.96 2.14 -8.00
C GLU A 432 22.59 0.75 -8.54
N HIS A 433 21.36 0.31 -8.29
CA HIS A 433 20.89 -1.02 -8.69
C HIS A 433 19.52 -0.93 -9.36
N PRO A 434 19.40 -0.35 -10.58
CA PRO A 434 18.10 -0.23 -11.25
C PRO A 434 17.55 -1.60 -11.63
N ARG A 435 16.24 -1.78 -11.45
CA ARG A 435 15.49 -2.97 -11.91
C ARG A 435 16.07 -4.28 -11.36
N ALA A 436 16.37 -4.31 -10.06
CA ALA A 436 17.04 -5.44 -9.41
C ALA A 436 16.26 -6.00 -8.24
N ILE A 437 16.66 -7.20 -7.82
CA ILE A 437 16.37 -7.76 -6.50
C ILE A 437 17.69 -7.85 -5.75
N LEU A 438 17.76 -7.22 -4.60
CA LEU A 438 18.89 -7.25 -3.67
C LEU A 438 18.59 -8.21 -2.53
N ALA A 439 19.59 -8.91 -2.01
CA ALA A 439 19.52 -9.71 -0.80
C ALA A 439 20.47 -9.13 0.24
N PHE A 440 19.93 -8.79 1.41
CA PHE A 440 20.69 -8.35 2.56
C PHE A 440 20.66 -9.47 3.60
N THR A 441 21.81 -10.09 3.87
CA THR A 441 21.90 -11.23 4.80
C THR A 441 22.61 -10.80 6.08
N TYR A 442 21.98 -11.04 7.21
CA TYR A 442 22.49 -10.71 8.54
C TYR A 442 23.78 -11.47 8.85
N GLN A 443 24.81 -10.74 9.30
CA GLN A 443 26.17 -11.26 9.55
C GLN A 443 26.50 -11.39 11.05
N GLY A 444 25.60 -10.99 11.92
CA GLY A 444 25.87 -10.84 13.33
C GLY A 444 26.02 -9.38 13.73
N GLY A 445 26.01 -9.08 15.03
CA GLY A 445 26.23 -7.75 15.63
C GLY A 445 27.15 -7.92 16.80
#